data_0b9a32eb4532b36e4da27308c9511d1f
#
_entry.id   0b9a32eb4532b36e4da27308c9511d1f
#
_cell.length_a   1.000
_cell.length_b   1.000
_cell.length_c   1.000
_cell.angle_alpha   90.00
_cell.angle_beta   90.00
_cell.angle_gamma   90.00
#
_symmetry.space_group_name_H-M   'P 1'
#
loop_
_entity.id
_entity.type
_entity.pdbx_description
1 polymer ?
#
loop_
_entity_poly.entity_id
_entity_poly.type
_entity_poly.pdbx_seq_one_letter_code
_entity_poly.pdbx_strand_id
1 'polypeptide(L)'
;FFGRVMDSTSLPVAIQNAPDYLGVGLSVKGLMDLQQRHPNFTLLKGEGPAGTMAEVIRSMQGKLSVFNGRGGLELTDNLRAGCVGMVPAPECVDRQIRIFELMEEGGTEAESEAERIYQEILPVIVFVMQSIEHFLCYGKRILAARLGLDVHDRLPSMTPTAFGLERVQ
;
A
#
# COMPACT_ATOMS: atom_id res chain seq x y z
N PHE A 1 18.70 14.35 -1.99
CA PHE A 1 18.05 14.05 -3.27
C PHE A 1 16.66 14.70 -3.33
N PHE A 2 15.70 14.28 -2.52
CA PHE A 2 14.30 14.71 -2.57
C PHE A 2 14.13 16.25 -2.50
N GLY A 3 14.85 16.93 -1.63
CA GLY A 3 14.77 18.40 -1.51
C GLY A 3 15.09 19.09 -2.84
N ARG A 4 16.14 18.67 -3.56
CA ARG A 4 16.45 19.24 -4.88
C ARG A 4 15.37 19.04 -5.93
N VAL A 5 14.68 17.91 -5.88
CA VAL A 5 13.53 17.66 -6.77
C VAL A 5 12.39 18.62 -6.42
N MET A 6 12.08 18.77 -5.14
CA MET A 6 11.05 19.70 -4.66
C MET A 6 11.35 21.15 -4.98
N ASP A 7 12.61 21.57 -4.88
CA ASP A 7 13.06 22.93 -5.23
C ASP A 7 12.96 23.23 -6.74
N SER A 8 12.94 22.18 -7.57
CA SER A 8 12.89 22.34 -9.04
C SER A 8 11.49 22.46 -9.62
N THR A 9 10.44 22.38 -8.79
CA THR A 9 9.04 22.42 -9.24
C THR A 9 8.14 23.12 -8.23
N SER A 10 7.09 23.78 -8.74
CA SER A 10 6.00 24.30 -7.92
C SER A 10 4.84 23.31 -7.74
N LEU A 11 4.90 22.15 -8.40
CA LEU A 11 3.85 21.14 -8.29
C LEU A 11 3.87 20.44 -6.92
N PRO A 12 2.72 19.94 -6.46
CA PRO A 12 2.69 19.02 -5.33
C PRO A 12 3.58 17.79 -5.60
N VAL A 13 4.37 17.40 -4.62
CA VAL A 13 5.30 16.26 -4.72
C VAL A 13 4.88 15.17 -3.78
N ALA A 14 4.89 13.94 -4.29
CA ALA A 14 4.72 12.72 -3.51
C ALA A 14 6.05 11.97 -3.36
N ILE A 15 6.26 11.35 -2.21
CA ILE A 15 7.37 10.42 -1.98
C ILE A 15 6.79 9.04 -1.66
N GLN A 16 7.40 8.00 -2.21
CA GLN A 16 7.26 6.65 -1.69
C GLN A 16 8.38 6.37 -0.68
N ASN A 17 8.00 5.97 0.53
CA ASN A 17 8.92 5.58 1.60
C ASN A 17 8.64 4.13 1.99
N ALA A 18 9.54 3.23 1.62
CA ALA A 18 9.39 1.78 1.75
C ALA A 18 10.64 1.13 2.36
N PRO A 19 11.05 1.51 3.59
CA PRO A 19 12.31 1.05 4.18
C PRO A 19 12.38 -0.47 4.34
N ASP A 20 11.26 -1.12 4.64
CA ASP A 20 11.20 -2.57 4.85
C ASP A 20 11.52 -3.37 3.57
N TYR A 21 11.24 -2.79 2.39
CA TYR A 21 11.49 -3.43 1.10
C TYR A 21 12.83 -3.02 0.48
N LEU A 22 13.27 -1.79 0.74
CA LEU A 22 14.44 -1.20 0.09
C LEU A 22 15.68 -1.20 0.98
N GLY A 23 15.54 -1.51 2.27
CA GLY A 23 16.62 -1.41 3.26
C GLY A 23 17.06 0.03 3.56
N VAL A 24 16.45 1.02 2.90
CA VAL A 24 16.70 2.45 3.10
C VAL A 24 15.39 3.23 3.05
N GLY A 25 15.31 4.30 3.84
CA GLY A 25 14.12 5.15 3.87
C GLY A 25 14.32 6.35 4.79
N LEU A 26 13.30 7.19 4.85
CA LEU A 26 13.26 8.34 5.74
C LEU A 26 12.60 7.94 7.06
N SER A 27 13.22 8.35 8.16
CA SER A 27 12.59 8.28 9.49
C SER A 27 11.44 9.28 9.60
N VAL A 28 10.57 9.14 10.59
CA VAL A 28 9.50 10.11 10.90
C VAL A 28 10.07 11.52 11.01
N LYS A 29 11.18 11.69 11.76
CA LYS A 29 11.88 12.97 11.86
C LYS A 29 12.37 13.47 10.50
N GLY A 30 12.94 12.60 9.66
CA GLY A 30 13.41 12.96 8.32
C GLY A 30 12.28 13.42 7.40
N LEU A 31 11.11 12.79 7.48
CA LEU A 31 9.91 13.22 6.76
C LEU A 31 9.41 14.59 7.26
N MET A 32 9.38 14.81 8.59
CA MET A 32 9.00 16.11 9.19
C MET A 32 9.95 17.23 8.75
N ASP A 33 11.26 17.01 8.87
CA ASP A 33 12.28 17.99 8.48
C ASP A 33 12.21 18.33 6.98
N LEU A 34 11.87 17.34 6.15
CA LEU A 34 11.71 17.51 4.71
C LEU A 34 10.46 18.34 4.40
N GLN A 35 9.32 17.99 5.00
CA GLN A 35 8.05 18.70 4.82
C GLN A 35 8.13 20.16 5.31
N GLN A 36 8.81 20.41 6.40
CA GLN A 36 9.00 21.75 6.92
C GLN A 36 9.79 22.66 5.97
N ARG A 37 10.80 22.10 5.29
CA ARG A 37 11.65 22.84 4.33
C ARG A 37 11.03 22.95 2.93
N HIS A 38 10.17 22.03 2.58
CA HIS A 38 9.56 21.91 1.24
C HIS A 38 8.04 21.75 1.38
N PRO A 39 7.28 22.87 1.48
CA PRO A 39 5.83 22.82 1.68
C PRO A 39 5.06 22.14 0.54
N ASN A 40 5.65 22.02 -0.66
CA ASN A 40 5.09 21.28 -1.78
C ASN A 40 5.24 19.75 -1.65
N PHE A 41 5.91 19.24 -0.62
CA PHE A 41 5.81 17.84 -0.20
C PHE A 41 4.50 17.66 0.55
N THR A 42 3.48 17.18 -0.14
CA THR A 42 2.09 17.10 0.35
C THR A 42 1.56 15.68 0.45
N LEU A 43 2.27 14.69 -0.09
CA LEU A 43 1.77 13.35 -0.25
C LEU A 43 2.85 12.31 0.05
N LEU A 44 2.51 11.31 0.85
CA LEU A 44 3.38 10.18 1.17
C LEU A 44 2.69 8.86 0.80
N LYS A 45 3.33 8.03 -0.01
CA LYS A 45 3.05 6.61 -0.04
C LYS A 45 3.95 5.93 1.00
N GLY A 46 3.40 5.70 2.19
CA GLY A 46 4.10 5.06 3.30
C GLY A 46 3.90 3.55 3.25
N GLU A 47 4.99 2.79 3.12
CA GLU A 47 4.94 1.33 3.10
C GLU A 47 5.53 0.76 4.39
N GLY A 48 4.80 0.96 5.47
CA GLY A 48 5.13 0.48 6.81
C GLY A 48 3.90 -0.08 7.52
N PRO A 49 4.09 -0.73 8.67
CA PRO A 49 3.00 -1.20 9.53
C PRO A 49 2.06 -0.06 9.96
N ALA A 50 0.79 -0.38 10.23
CA ALA A 50 -0.23 0.60 10.61
C ALA A 50 0.18 1.46 11.82
N GLY A 51 0.86 0.87 12.81
CA GLY A 51 1.38 1.63 13.95
C GLY A 51 2.40 2.71 13.55
N THR A 52 3.28 2.42 12.59
CA THR A 52 4.23 3.40 12.05
C THR A 52 3.51 4.47 11.24
N MET A 53 2.51 4.10 10.44
CA MET A 53 1.71 5.08 9.69
C MET A 53 0.95 6.01 10.63
N ALA A 54 0.37 5.50 11.71
CA ALA A 54 -0.29 6.30 12.74
C ALA A 54 0.66 7.32 13.38
N GLU A 55 1.91 6.94 13.64
CA GLU A 55 2.93 7.86 14.16
C GLU A 55 3.28 8.96 13.16
N VAL A 56 3.49 8.60 11.87
CA VAL A 56 3.73 9.58 10.80
C VAL A 56 2.57 10.57 10.70
N ILE A 57 1.33 10.09 10.59
CA ILE A 57 0.13 10.91 10.43
C ILE A 57 0.01 11.90 11.60
N ARG A 58 0.12 11.41 12.84
CA ARG A 58 0.07 12.24 14.04
C ARG A 58 1.16 13.32 14.04
N SER A 59 2.38 12.94 13.66
CA SER A 59 3.54 13.85 13.64
C SER A 59 3.40 14.94 12.57
N MET A 60 2.74 14.64 11.47
CA MET A 60 2.55 15.57 10.36
C MET A 60 1.41 16.58 10.58
N GLN A 61 0.52 16.34 11.54
CA GLN A 61 -0.55 17.29 11.91
C GLN A 61 -1.37 17.80 10.71
N GLY A 62 -1.72 16.92 9.79
CA GLY A 62 -2.51 17.25 8.60
C GLY A 62 -1.73 17.91 7.44
N LYS A 63 -0.43 18.13 7.56
CA LYS A 63 0.41 18.74 6.51
C LYS A 63 0.76 17.79 5.38
N LEU A 64 0.51 16.49 5.55
CA LEU A 64 0.88 15.45 4.62
C LEU A 64 -0.26 14.43 4.52
N SER A 65 -0.77 14.22 3.32
CA SER A 65 -1.70 13.14 3.03
C SER A 65 -0.93 11.82 2.94
N VAL A 66 -1.28 10.84 3.75
CA VAL A 66 -0.60 9.55 3.80
C VAL A 66 -1.45 8.48 3.16
N PHE A 67 -0.92 7.83 2.13
CA PHE A 67 -1.44 6.60 1.54
C PHE A 67 -0.60 5.42 2.02
N ASN A 68 -1.24 4.31 2.35
CA ASN A 68 -0.51 3.06 2.57
C ASN A 68 -0.38 2.26 1.26
N GLY A 69 0.56 1.36 1.21
CA GLY A 69 0.74 0.38 0.14
C GLY A 69 0.67 -1.05 0.66
N ARG A 70 1.75 -1.82 0.54
CA ARG A 70 1.90 -3.18 1.07
C ARG A 70 0.80 -4.16 0.63
N GLY A 71 0.23 -3.97 -0.58
CA GLY A 71 -0.81 -4.86 -1.11
C GLY A 71 -2.12 -4.87 -0.31
N GLY A 72 -2.27 -4.02 0.69
CA GLY A 72 -3.43 -3.98 1.59
C GLY A 72 -3.25 -4.76 2.89
N LEU A 73 -2.04 -5.17 3.24
CA LEU A 73 -1.77 -5.61 4.62
C LEU A 73 -2.20 -4.51 5.59
N GLU A 74 -2.92 -4.88 6.64
CA GLU A 74 -3.45 -3.96 7.66
C GLU A 74 -4.32 -2.82 7.08
N LEU A 75 -5.08 -3.08 5.98
CA LEU A 75 -5.84 -2.05 5.28
C LEU A 75 -6.80 -1.30 6.19
N THR A 76 -7.66 -2.00 6.93
CA THR A 76 -8.65 -1.39 7.82
C THR A 76 -7.99 -0.61 8.96
N ASP A 77 -6.89 -1.13 9.52
CA ASP A 77 -6.13 -0.44 10.56
C ASP A 77 -5.41 0.82 10.04
N ASN A 78 -4.88 0.78 8.82
CA ASN A 78 -4.29 1.96 8.19
C ASN A 78 -5.33 3.07 7.97
N LEU A 79 -6.54 2.72 7.55
CA LEU A 79 -7.64 3.69 7.38
C LEU A 79 -8.07 4.28 8.74
N ARG A 80 -8.20 3.44 9.79
CA ARG A 80 -8.46 3.91 11.17
C ARG A 80 -7.34 4.80 11.71
N ALA A 81 -6.11 4.55 11.33
CA ALA A 81 -4.97 5.39 11.69
C ALA A 81 -4.98 6.76 11.01
N GLY A 82 -5.84 6.96 10.00
CA GLY A 82 -5.99 8.21 9.27
C GLY A 82 -5.26 8.26 7.92
N CYS A 83 -4.86 7.11 7.36
CA CYS A 83 -4.48 7.06 5.96
C CYS A 83 -5.67 7.51 5.10
N VAL A 84 -5.42 8.43 4.16
CA VAL A 84 -6.46 8.97 3.26
C VAL A 84 -6.80 8.03 2.11
N GLY A 85 -6.17 6.88 2.07
CA GLY A 85 -6.40 5.86 1.07
C GLY A 85 -5.24 4.87 1.01
N MET A 86 -5.26 4.07 -0.03
CA MET A 86 -4.26 3.05 -0.28
C MET A 86 -3.86 3.03 -1.75
N VAL A 87 -2.62 2.68 -2.04
CA VAL A 87 -2.18 2.30 -3.39
C VAL A 87 -2.32 0.79 -3.50
N PRO A 88 -3.40 0.29 -4.13
CA PRO A 88 -3.75 -1.12 -4.13
C PRO A 88 -2.85 -1.95 -5.05
N ALA A 89 -2.93 -3.26 -4.86
CA ALA A 89 -2.46 -4.24 -5.80
C ALA A 89 -3.64 -4.83 -6.61
N PRO A 90 -3.44 -5.29 -7.83
CA PRO A 90 -4.55 -5.58 -8.74
C PRO A 90 -5.35 -6.84 -8.41
N GLU A 91 -4.78 -7.79 -7.68
CA GLU A 91 -5.39 -9.10 -7.41
C GLU A 91 -6.69 -9.03 -6.60
N CYS A 92 -6.82 -8.02 -5.70
CA CYS A 92 -7.98 -7.83 -4.83
C CYS A 92 -8.57 -6.42 -4.90
N VAL A 93 -8.26 -5.64 -5.94
CA VAL A 93 -8.58 -4.21 -6.01
C VAL A 93 -10.07 -3.89 -5.81
N ASP A 94 -10.96 -4.67 -6.39
CA ASP A 94 -12.42 -4.50 -6.26
C ASP A 94 -12.90 -4.67 -4.80
N ARG A 95 -12.35 -5.64 -4.09
CA ARG A 95 -12.64 -5.84 -2.66
C ARG A 95 -12.05 -4.73 -1.80
N GLN A 96 -10.85 -4.30 -2.12
CA GLN A 96 -10.19 -3.19 -1.41
C GLN A 96 -10.89 -1.85 -1.63
N ILE A 97 -11.44 -1.60 -2.82
CA ILE A 97 -12.31 -0.43 -3.07
C ILE A 97 -13.54 -0.50 -2.17
N ARG A 98 -14.21 -1.66 -2.12
CA ARG A 98 -15.41 -1.80 -1.28
C ARG A 98 -15.11 -1.60 0.21
N ILE A 99 -13.98 -2.11 0.70
CA ILE A 99 -13.52 -1.87 2.07
C ILE A 99 -13.33 -0.37 2.31
N PHE A 100 -12.65 0.32 1.40
CA PHE A 100 -12.43 1.76 1.50
C PHE A 100 -13.75 2.54 1.57
N GLU A 101 -14.70 2.26 0.67
CA GLU A 101 -16.02 2.91 0.67
C GLU A 101 -16.77 2.71 1.99
N LEU A 102 -16.76 1.49 2.54
CA LEU A 102 -17.40 1.18 3.82
C LEU A 102 -16.72 1.90 5.00
N MET A 103 -15.40 1.99 4.98
CA MET A 103 -14.65 2.73 6.01
C MET A 103 -14.90 4.23 5.93
N GLU A 104 -15.09 4.80 4.72
CA GLU A 104 -15.49 6.19 4.52
C GLU A 104 -16.95 6.46 4.92
N GLU A 105 -17.85 5.51 4.70
CA GLU A 105 -19.25 5.58 5.17
C GLU A 105 -19.29 5.65 6.70
N GLY A 106 -18.44 4.88 7.37
CA GLY A 106 -18.32 4.84 8.83
C GLY A 106 -19.52 4.20 9.53
N GLY A 107 -19.41 4.12 10.84
CA GLY A 107 -20.42 3.49 11.69
C GLY A 107 -20.23 1.98 11.83
N THR A 108 -20.80 1.42 12.89
CA THR A 108 -20.54 0.05 13.34
C THR A 108 -20.87 -1.01 12.29
N GLU A 109 -21.95 -0.83 11.54
CA GLU A 109 -22.39 -1.81 10.52
C GLU A 109 -21.45 -1.81 9.32
N ALA A 110 -21.12 -0.63 8.78
CA ALA A 110 -20.21 -0.49 7.64
C ALA A 110 -18.78 -0.97 7.98
N GLU A 111 -18.27 -0.59 9.15
CA GLU A 111 -16.98 -1.07 9.61
C GLU A 111 -16.93 -2.59 9.83
N SER A 112 -18.00 -3.17 10.37
CA SER A 112 -18.09 -4.64 10.55
C SER A 112 -18.10 -5.37 9.21
N GLU A 113 -18.78 -4.83 8.21
CA GLU A 113 -18.79 -5.39 6.85
C GLU A 113 -17.43 -5.20 6.18
N ALA A 114 -16.76 -4.07 6.36
CA ALA A 114 -15.39 -3.85 5.87
C ALA A 114 -14.42 -4.90 6.44
N GLU A 115 -14.48 -5.16 7.75
CA GLU A 115 -13.68 -6.20 8.39
C GLU A 115 -14.00 -7.59 7.86
N ARG A 116 -15.27 -7.91 7.63
CA ARG A 116 -15.66 -9.20 7.06
C ARG A 116 -15.04 -9.40 5.68
N ILE A 117 -15.13 -8.39 4.80
CA ILE A 117 -14.53 -8.45 3.46
C ILE A 117 -12.99 -8.53 3.57
N TYR A 118 -12.40 -7.79 4.50
CA TYR A 118 -10.96 -7.81 4.73
C TYR A 118 -10.47 -9.22 5.13
N GLN A 119 -11.18 -9.88 6.03
CA GLN A 119 -10.86 -11.25 6.45
C GLN A 119 -10.94 -12.27 5.30
N GLU A 120 -11.84 -12.07 4.33
CA GLU A 120 -11.94 -12.92 3.16
C GLU A 120 -10.71 -12.83 2.25
N ILE A 121 -10.17 -11.62 2.05
CA ILE A 121 -9.03 -11.39 1.14
C ILE A 121 -7.67 -11.47 1.82
N LEU A 122 -7.62 -11.38 3.14
CA LEU A 122 -6.36 -11.38 3.90
C LEU A 122 -5.46 -12.60 3.61
N PRO A 123 -5.96 -13.83 3.49
CA PRO A 123 -5.12 -14.99 3.14
C PRO A 123 -4.45 -14.84 1.77
N VAL A 124 -5.12 -14.22 0.80
CA VAL A 124 -4.55 -13.93 -0.53
C VAL A 124 -3.43 -12.90 -0.41
N ILE A 125 -3.69 -11.79 0.30
CA ILE A 125 -2.72 -10.73 0.53
C ILE A 125 -1.47 -11.27 1.24
N VAL A 126 -1.66 -12.05 2.32
CA VAL A 126 -0.54 -12.67 3.05
C VAL A 126 0.25 -13.63 2.15
N PHE A 127 -0.42 -14.39 1.30
CA PHE A 127 0.25 -15.30 0.37
C PHE A 127 1.11 -14.53 -0.64
N VAL A 128 0.62 -13.45 -1.25
CA VAL A 128 1.38 -12.71 -2.28
C VAL A 128 2.44 -11.79 -1.70
N MET A 129 2.28 -11.27 -0.49
CA MET A 129 3.15 -10.27 0.11
C MET A 129 4.37 -10.83 0.87
N GLN A 130 4.82 -12.05 0.55
CA GLN A 130 6.00 -12.65 1.17
C GLN A 130 7.33 -11.97 0.77
N SER A 131 7.40 -11.49 -0.46
CA SER A 131 8.47 -10.66 -1.01
C SER A 131 7.99 -9.94 -2.26
N ILE A 132 8.78 -8.99 -2.77
CA ILE A 132 8.47 -8.31 -4.05
C ILE A 132 8.41 -9.32 -5.20
N GLU A 133 9.35 -10.27 -5.25
CA GLU A 133 9.40 -11.31 -6.29
C GLU A 133 8.17 -12.21 -6.21
N HIS A 134 7.76 -12.60 -5.01
CA HIS A 134 6.58 -13.41 -4.77
C HIS A 134 5.31 -12.67 -5.17
N PHE A 135 5.20 -11.42 -4.79
CA PHE A 135 4.11 -10.52 -5.18
C PHE A 135 4.00 -10.39 -6.71
N LEU A 136 5.11 -10.08 -7.39
CA LEU A 136 5.14 -9.98 -8.86
C LEU A 136 4.83 -11.31 -9.55
N CYS A 137 5.26 -12.43 -8.98
CA CYS A 137 5.02 -13.76 -9.53
C CYS A 137 3.55 -14.18 -9.42
N TYR A 138 2.96 -14.08 -8.24
CA TYR A 138 1.64 -14.66 -7.97
C TYR A 138 0.50 -13.64 -8.06
N GLY A 139 0.71 -12.38 -7.70
CA GLY A 139 -0.33 -11.34 -7.78
C GLY A 139 -0.85 -11.16 -9.21
N LYS A 140 0.06 -11.06 -10.21
CA LYS A 140 -0.36 -10.97 -11.61
C LYS A 140 -1.06 -12.23 -12.13
N ARG A 141 -0.72 -13.42 -11.60
CA ARG A 141 -1.39 -14.67 -11.97
C ARG A 141 -2.81 -14.74 -11.43
N ILE A 142 -3.02 -14.27 -10.20
CA ILE A 142 -4.37 -14.15 -9.64
C ILE A 142 -5.22 -13.20 -10.49
N LEU A 143 -4.69 -12.02 -10.82
CA LEU A 143 -5.40 -11.09 -11.70
C LEU A 143 -5.70 -11.71 -13.07
N ALA A 144 -4.70 -12.35 -13.67
CA ALA A 144 -4.84 -12.98 -14.99
C ALA A 144 -5.90 -14.09 -14.98
N ALA A 145 -5.90 -14.96 -13.95
CA ALA A 145 -6.92 -15.98 -13.78
C ALA A 145 -8.34 -15.41 -13.66
N ARG A 146 -8.49 -14.30 -12.92
CA ARG A 146 -9.77 -13.59 -12.78
C ARG A 146 -10.27 -12.96 -14.09
N LEU A 147 -9.38 -12.52 -14.94
CA LEU A 147 -9.69 -11.79 -16.18
C LEU A 147 -9.57 -12.66 -17.45
N GLY A 148 -9.16 -13.91 -17.35
CA GLY A 148 -8.92 -14.78 -18.49
C GLY A 148 -7.74 -14.31 -19.36
N LEU A 149 -6.67 -13.81 -18.75
CA LEU A 149 -5.50 -13.29 -19.44
C LEU A 149 -4.32 -14.27 -19.35
N ASP A 150 -3.45 -14.21 -20.36
CA ASP A 150 -2.15 -14.89 -20.32
C ASP A 150 -1.13 -14.12 -19.49
N VAL A 151 -0.25 -14.87 -18.82
CA VAL A 151 0.82 -14.29 -18.00
C VAL A 151 2.16 -14.42 -18.68
N HIS A 152 2.84 -13.29 -18.85
CA HIS A 152 4.21 -13.22 -19.34
C HIS A 152 5.14 -12.70 -18.25
N ASP A 153 6.21 -13.46 -17.96
CA ASP A 153 7.24 -13.09 -16.99
C ASP A 153 8.43 -12.46 -17.72
N ARG A 154 8.72 -11.20 -17.37
CA ARG A 154 9.94 -10.53 -17.83
C ARG A 154 11.10 -10.90 -16.91
N LEU A 155 12.19 -11.37 -17.48
CA LEU A 155 13.43 -11.67 -16.74
C LEU A 155 14.15 -10.39 -16.24
N PRO A 156 14.79 -10.45 -15.06
CA PRO A 156 14.81 -11.57 -14.12
C PRO A 156 13.46 -11.70 -13.39
N SER A 157 12.98 -12.92 -13.20
CA SER A 157 11.69 -13.20 -12.53
C SER A 157 11.81 -14.46 -11.68
N MET A 158 11.02 -14.50 -10.60
CA MET A 158 10.83 -15.71 -9.82
C MET A 158 10.13 -16.77 -10.66
N THR A 159 10.64 -18.00 -10.67
CA THR A 159 9.93 -19.15 -11.26
C THR A 159 8.83 -19.62 -10.30
N PRO A 160 7.56 -19.69 -10.74
CA PRO A 160 6.49 -20.18 -9.87
C PRO A 160 6.69 -21.64 -9.53
N THR A 161 6.37 -22.02 -8.29
CA THR A 161 6.34 -23.41 -7.85
C THR A 161 5.03 -24.08 -8.21
N ALA A 162 4.99 -25.43 -8.30
CA ALA A 162 3.75 -26.17 -8.52
C ALA A 162 2.72 -25.85 -7.42
N PHE A 163 3.13 -25.86 -6.15
CA PHE A 163 2.28 -25.47 -5.04
C PHE A 163 1.72 -24.05 -5.18
N GLY A 164 2.55 -23.07 -5.54
CA GLY A 164 2.09 -21.70 -5.73
C GLY A 164 1.10 -21.56 -6.88
N LEU A 165 1.25 -22.32 -7.97
CA LEU A 165 0.30 -22.35 -9.07
C LEU A 165 -1.05 -22.95 -8.67
N GLU A 166 -1.07 -23.98 -7.82
CA GLU A 166 -2.30 -24.55 -7.26
C GLU A 166 -3.03 -23.54 -6.35
N ARG A 167 -2.29 -22.68 -5.64
CA ARG A 167 -2.89 -21.70 -4.70
C ARG A 167 -3.52 -20.49 -5.38
N VAL A 168 -3.19 -20.22 -6.64
CA VAL A 168 -3.69 -19.04 -7.39
C VAL A 168 -4.82 -19.39 -8.37
N GLN A 169 -5.25 -20.64 -8.42
CA GLN A 169 -6.45 -21.10 -9.13
C GLN A 169 -7.71 -20.93 -8.28
#